data_2741d3e988f42b669ecd726e59799aad
#
_entry.id   2741d3e988f42b669ecd726e59799aad
#
_cell.length_a   1.000
_cell.length_b   1.000
_cell.length_c   1.000
_cell.angle_alpha   90.00
_cell.angle_beta   90.00
_cell.angle_gamma   90.00
#
_symmetry.space_group_name_H-M   'P 1'
#
loop_
_entity.id
_entity.type
_entity.pdbx_description
1 polymer ?
#
loop_
_entity_poly.entity_id
_entity_poly.type
_entity_poly.pdbx_seq_one_letter_code
_entity_poly.pdbx_strand_id
1 'polypeptide(L)' 'MTTPQPSDPNTTYRILRLTTEGWTLADDQAINLTKEKCDAILQNYVQMDGVNPSELRAIKET' A
#
# COMPACT_ATOMS: atom_id res chain seq x y z
N MET A 1 -0.46 25.93 -12.88
CA MET A 1 0.05 25.32 -11.68
C MET A 1 -0.72 24.07 -11.31
N THR A 2 -0.02 23.07 -10.96
CA THR A 2 -0.64 21.79 -10.67
C THR A 2 -0.68 21.60 -9.17
N THR A 3 -1.86 21.47 -8.64
CA THR A 3 -1.96 21.08 -7.25
C THR A 3 -1.64 19.58 -7.15
N PRO A 4 -1.02 19.18 -6.06
CA PRO A 4 -0.87 17.77 -5.81
C PRO A 4 -2.23 17.11 -5.86
N GLN A 5 -2.28 16.00 -6.54
CA GLN A 5 -3.52 15.28 -6.67
C GLN A 5 -3.95 14.76 -5.30
N PRO A 6 -5.05 15.23 -4.76
CA PRO A 6 -5.52 14.63 -3.52
C PRO A 6 -5.96 13.21 -3.81
N SER A 7 -6.08 12.43 -2.76
CA SER A 7 -6.62 11.10 -2.91
C SER A 7 -7.99 11.16 -3.53
N ASP A 8 -8.14 10.49 -4.65
CA ASP A 8 -9.44 10.36 -5.26
C ASP A 8 -10.26 9.38 -4.42
N PRO A 9 -11.42 9.77 -3.89
CA PRO A 9 -12.21 8.83 -3.08
C PRO A 9 -12.65 7.61 -3.86
N ASN A 10 -12.62 7.67 -5.19
CA ASN A 10 -12.97 6.54 -6.03
C ASN A 10 -11.77 5.68 -6.38
N THR A 11 -10.57 6.09 -5.99
CA THR A 11 -9.35 5.33 -6.26
C THR A 11 -8.90 4.67 -4.97
N THR A 12 -8.79 3.36 -5.01
CA THR A 12 -8.33 2.60 -3.85
C THR A 12 -7.12 1.79 -4.23
N TYR A 13 -6.41 1.36 -3.21
CA TYR A 13 -5.16 0.65 -3.35
C TYR A 13 -5.16 -0.57 -2.48
N ARG A 14 -4.31 -1.52 -2.83
CA ARG A 14 -4.01 -2.66 -1.97
C ARG A 14 -2.51 -2.79 -1.85
N ILE A 15 -2.07 -3.43 -0.80
CA ILE A 15 -0.65 -3.60 -0.53
C ILE A 15 -0.31 -5.07 -0.70
N LEU A 16 0.70 -5.32 -1.51
CA LEU A 16 1.24 -6.66 -1.71
C LEU A 16 2.59 -6.76 -1.03
N ARG A 17 2.90 -7.95 -0.59
CA ARG A 17 4.18 -8.25 0.04
C ARG A 17 4.83 -9.41 -0.71
N LEU A 18 6.13 -9.30 -0.90
CA LEU A 18 6.88 -10.37 -1.56
C LEU A 18 7.10 -11.51 -0.58
N THR A 19 6.67 -12.68 -0.96
CA THR A 19 6.83 -13.91 -0.17
C THR A 19 7.48 -14.96 -1.02
N THR A 20 7.72 -16.13 -0.44
CA THR A 20 8.27 -17.26 -1.20
C THR A 20 7.35 -17.69 -2.32
N GLU A 21 6.08 -17.32 -2.25
CA GLU A 21 5.10 -17.64 -3.29
C GLU A 21 4.94 -16.52 -4.30
N GLY A 22 5.72 -15.45 -4.15
CA GLY A 22 5.63 -14.27 -5.01
C GLY A 22 4.91 -13.14 -4.30
N TRP A 23 4.33 -12.24 -5.08
CA TRP A 23 3.63 -11.10 -4.53
C TRP A 23 2.24 -11.52 -4.09
N THR A 24 1.99 -11.44 -2.80
CA THR A 24 0.70 -11.79 -2.22
C THR A 24 0.16 -10.62 -1.41
N LEU A 25 -1.12 -10.67 -1.09
CA LEU A 25 -1.74 -9.63 -0.28
C LEU A 25 -1.06 -9.58 1.08
N ALA A 26 -0.64 -8.39 1.49
CA ALA A 26 0.12 -8.23 2.73
C ALA A 26 -0.72 -8.58 3.95
N ASP A 27 -2.00 -8.21 3.93
CA ASP A 27 -2.92 -8.45 5.04
C ASP A 27 -4.32 -8.44 4.47
N ASP A 28 -5.23 -9.17 5.11
CA ASP A 28 -6.63 -9.18 4.70
C ASP A 28 -7.23 -7.79 4.69
N GLN A 29 -6.72 -6.90 5.53
CA GLN A 29 -7.21 -5.52 5.60
C GLN A 29 -6.44 -4.56 4.72
N ALA A 30 -5.44 -5.05 3.98
CA ALA A 30 -4.62 -4.20 3.12
C ALA A 30 -5.25 -4.06 1.74
N ILE A 31 -6.55 -3.82 1.71
CA ILE A 31 -7.31 -3.62 0.49
C ILE A 31 -8.24 -2.43 0.66
N ASN A 32 -8.72 -1.91 -0.44
CA ASN A 32 -9.70 -0.83 -0.45
C ASN A 32 -9.19 0.39 0.34
N LEU A 33 -7.92 0.69 0.19
CA LEU A 33 -7.26 1.74 0.96
C LEU A 33 -7.19 3.03 0.17
N THR A 34 -7.45 4.14 0.84
CA THR A 34 -7.13 5.43 0.24
C THR A 34 -5.61 5.58 0.17
N LYS A 35 -5.16 6.55 -0.61
CA LYS A 35 -3.72 6.77 -0.74
C LYS A 35 -3.08 7.10 0.61
N GLU A 36 -3.72 7.95 1.40
CA GLU A 36 -3.17 8.30 2.71
C GLU A 36 -3.09 7.09 3.62
N LYS A 37 -4.13 6.27 3.64
CA LYS A 37 -4.11 5.07 4.46
C LYS A 37 -3.06 4.09 3.97
N CYS A 38 -2.95 3.96 2.66
CA CYS A 38 -1.96 3.08 2.06
C CYS A 38 -0.55 3.49 2.48
N ASP A 39 -0.25 4.78 2.37
CA ASP A 39 1.06 5.30 2.75
C ASP A 39 1.34 5.07 4.24
N ALA A 40 0.34 5.29 5.08
CA ALA A 40 0.51 5.11 6.52
C ALA A 40 0.78 3.65 6.86
N ILE A 41 0.08 2.74 6.21
CA ILE A 41 0.27 1.32 6.46
C ILE A 41 1.63 0.86 5.97
N LEU A 42 2.07 1.36 4.81
CA LEU A 42 3.39 1.02 4.30
C LEU A 42 4.48 1.47 5.27
N GLN A 43 4.37 2.70 5.78
CA GLN A 43 5.33 3.18 6.76
C GLN A 43 5.32 2.34 8.02
N ASN A 44 4.15 1.90 8.42
CA ASN A 44 4.01 1.06 9.60
C ASN A 44 4.74 -0.27 9.42
N TYR A 45 4.58 -0.90 8.27
CA TYR A 45 5.30 -2.15 7.99
C TYR A 45 6.80 -1.95 8.06
N VAL A 46 7.30 -0.86 7.49
CA VAL A 46 8.73 -0.61 7.45
C VAL A 46 9.27 -0.27 8.84
N GLN A 47 8.56 0.61 9.56
CA GLN A 47 9.09 1.15 10.82
C GLN A 47 8.81 0.24 12.00
N MET A 48 7.65 -0.38 12.04
CA MET A 48 7.25 -1.17 13.19
C MET A 48 7.60 -2.64 13.01
N ASP A 49 7.39 -3.17 11.81
CA ASP A 49 7.60 -4.59 11.55
C ASP A 49 8.94 -4.88 10.91
N GLY A 50 9.68 -3.84 10.53
CA GLY A 50 11.00 -4.02 9.96
C GLY A 50 10.98 -4.64 8.57
N VAL A 51 9.88 -4.52 7.85
CA VAL A 51 9.78 -5.09 6.51
C VAL A 51 10.59 -4.22 5.55
N ASN A 52 11.34 -4.87 4.67
CA ASN A 52 12.12 -4.16 3.67
C ASN A 52 11.16 -3.48 2.67
N PRO A 53 11.32 -2.16 2.42
CA PRO A 53 10.43 -1.49 1.49
C PRO A 53 10.40 -2.11 0.09
N SER A 54 11.50 -2.73 -0.33
CA SER A 54 11.53 -3.36 -1.64
C SER A 54 10.65 -4.61 -1.72
N GLU A 55 10.20 -5.11 -0.56
CA GLU A 55 9.31 -6.26 -0.49
C GLU A 55 7.86 -5.86 -0.34
N LEU A 56 7.56 -4.59 -0.45
CA LEU A 56 6.21 -4.08 -0.35
C LEU A 56 5.86 -3.34 -1.64
N ARG A 57 4.60 -3.44 -2.03
CA ARG A 57 4.12 -2.80 -3.24
C ARG A 57 2.67 -2.38 -3.05
N ALA A 58 2.39 -1.13 -3.37
CA ALA A 58 1.01 -0.64 -3.39
C ALA A 58 0.55 -0.63 -4.84
N ILE A 59 -0.58 -1.24 -5.11
CA ILE A 59 -1.14 -1.24 -6.45
C ILE A 59 -2.54 -0.68 -6.44
N LYS A 60 -2.88 -0.05 -7.53
CA LYS A 60 -4.19 0.54 -7.72
C LYS A 60 -5.19 -0.57 -8.03
N GLU A 61 -6.34 -0.52 -7.38
CA GLU A 61 -7.34 -1.58 -7.50
C GLU A 61 -8.25 -1.40 -8.70
N THR A 62 -8.36 -0.20 -9.22
CA THR A 62 -9.26 0.04 -10.34
C THR A 62 -8.54 0.24 -11.63
#